data_ad2880589a159c70ed7d26d5b48ab82f
#
_entry.id   ad2880589a159c70ed7d26d5b48ab82f
#
_cell.length_a   1.000
_cell.length_b   1.000
_cell.length_c   1.000
_cell.angle_alpha   90.00
_cell.angle_beta   90.00
_cell.angle_gamma   90.00
#
_symmetry.space_group_name_H-M   'P 1'
#
loop_
_entity.id
_entity.type
_entity.pdbx_description
1 polymer ?
#
loop_
_entity_poly.entity_id
_entity_poly.type
_entity_poly.pdbx_seq_one_letter_code
_entity_poly.pdbx_strand_id
1 'polypeptide(L)'
;MTTSLVYPPDWQQQWDWNGLEVSFVHTPAPSDAAPTASTVVLIHGFGACKEHWRHTVPALKDQHRVVALDLVGFGNSAKPASRLKTELNREGWLYGIDSWADQVVELILQHVSGPVQLVGNSIGGVVALAAAQKLEHLERPATQVVLIDCAQRNLDDKRLSEQPPLRRWGRPLLKSLVRQRWFTRLVFRSVVNRGVIRKVLLQAYPSGRNVDEQLIDILITPAQQAGAEEAFHGFINLFDDRLAPEILGTLSTPVAMIWGEQDPWEPIAEAERWQRFSSVKSLHRLPNAGHCPHDEDPTAVNDRLMQLLEAADHPSC
;
A
#
# COMPACT_ATOMS: atom_id res chain seq x y z
N MET A 1 -20.49 -19.60 6.38
CA MET A 1 -20.97 -18.64 5.38
C MET A 1 -19.85 -18.50 4.38
N THR A 2 -20.05 -18.86 3.13
CA THR A 2 -19.07 -18.67 2.06
C THR A 2 -18.95 -17.18 1.84
N THR A 3 -17.81 -16.60 2.20
CA THR A 3 -17.47 -15.21 1.87
C THR A 3 -17.57 -15.09 0.36
N SER A 4 -18.47 -14.27 -0.13
CA SER A 4 -18.58 -13.98 -1.57
C SER A 4 -17.21 -13.46 -2.03
N LEU A 5 -16.60 -14.14 -3.00
CA LEU A 5 -15.34 -13.69 -3.59
C LEU A 5 -15.56 -12.29 -4.18
N VAL A 6 -14.71 -11.35 -3.81
CA VAL A 6 -14.77 -9.96 -4.33
C VAL A 6 -14.47 -9.94 -5.82
N TYR A 7 -13.60 -10.83 -6.27
CA TYR A 7 -13.19 -10.95 -7.67
C TYR A 7 -13.49 -12.34 -8.23
N PRO A 8 -13.72 -12.47 -9.54
CA PRO A 8 -13.88 -13.75 -10.21
C PRO A 8 -12.73 -14.72 -9.89
N PRO A 9 -13.01 -16.03 -9.73
CA PRO A 9 -11.98 -17.02 -9.41
C PRO A 9 -10.87 -17.12 -10.45
N ASP A 10 -11.17 -16.90 -11.73
CA ASP A 10 -10.24 -16.95 -12.86
C ASP A 10 -9.24 -15.79 -12.87
N TRP A 11 -9.51 -14.71 -12.16
CA TRP A 11 -8.56 -13.61 -11.96
C TRP A 11 -7.61 -13.84 -10.81
N GLN A 12 -7.94 -14.75 -9.90
CA GLN A 12 -7.13 -15.00 -8.72
C GLN A 12 -5.94 -15.91 -9.07
N GLN A 13 -4.75 -15.46 -8.70
CA GLN A 13 -3.51 -16.15 -8.97
C GLN A 13 -2.73 -16.39 -7.69
N GLN A 14 -1.92 -17.42 -7.69
CA GLN A 14 -0.93 -17.74 -6.68
C GLN A 14 0.45 -17.82 -7.35
N TRP A 15 1.44 -17.31 -6.65
CA TRP A 15 2.81 -17.27 -7.13
C TRP A 15 3.76 -17.68 -6.01
N ASP A 16 4.64 -18.65 -6.28
CA ASP A 16 5.74 -18.95 -5.36
C ASP A 16 6.86 -17.93 -5.55
N TRP A 17 7.04 -17.08 -4.54
CA TRP A 17 8.11 -16.09 -4.50
C TRP A 17 9.13 -16.47 -3.44
N ASN A 18 10.25 -17.08 -3.85
CA ASN A 18 11.32 -17.50 -2.95
C ASN A 18 10.84 -18.42 -1.80
N GLY A 19 9.91 -19.33 -2.08
CA GLY A 19 9.30 -20.22 -1.10
C GLY A 19 8.18 -19.59 -0.28
N LEU A 20 7.75 -18.38 -0.61
CA LEU A 20 6.60 -17.71 -0.03
C LEU A 20 5.46 -17.66 -1.04
N GLU A 21 4.31 -18.21 -0.65
CA GLU A 21 3.10 -18.11 -1.47
C GLU A 21 2.59 -16.67 -1.46
N VAL A 22 2.48 -16.06 -2.64
CA VAL A 22 1.95 -14.71 -2.86
C VAL A 22 0.64 -14.79 -3.61
N SER A 23 -0.39 -14.15 -3.08
CA SER A 23 -1.71 -14.06 -3.70
C SER A 23 -1.87 -12.73 -4.42
N PHE A 24 -2.38 -12.78 -5.65
CA PHE A 24 -2.69 -11.56 -6.41
C PHE A 24 -3.88 -11.78 -7.34
N VAL A 25 -4.45 -10.70 -7.80
CA VAL A 25 -5.46 -10.66 -8.87
C VAL A 25 -4.79 -10.16 -10.13
N HIS A 26 -5.12 -10.79 -11.25
CA HIS A 26 -4.68 -10.38 -12.57
C HIS A 26 -5.88 -10.42 -13.52
N THR A 27 -6.38 -9.24 -13.92
CA THR A 27 -7.51 -9.17 -14.85
C THR A 27 -7.09 -9.60 -16.26
N PRO A 28 -8.03 -10.11 -17.08
CA PRO A 28 -7.78 -10.30 -18.51
C PRO A 28 -7.35 -8.98 -19.18
N ALA A 29 -6.67 -9.09 -20.31
CA ALA A 29 -6.43 -7.91 -21.14
C ALA A 29 -7.79 -7.38 -21.66
N PRO A 30 -8.02 -6.07 -21.64
CA PRO A 30 -9.19 -5.51 -22.30
C PRO A 30 -9.22 -5.86 -23.78
N SER A 31 -10.42 -6.16 -24.31
CA SER A 31 -10.59 -6.58 -25.73
C SER A 31 -10.13 -5.51 -26.73
N ASP A 32 -10.30 -4.24 -26.35
CA ASP A 32 -10.03 -3.08 -27.21
C ASP A 32 -8.79 -2.28 -26.76
N ALA A 33 -8.00 -2.83 -25.80
CA ALA A 33 -6.79 -2.16 -25.34
C ALA A 33 -5.77 -2.01 -26.47
N ALA A 34 -5.21 -0.80 -26.59
CA ALA A 34 -4.07 -0.60 -27.45
C ALA A 34 -2.93 -1.56 -27.04
N PRO A 35 -2.12 -2.07 -27.99
CA PRO A 35 -0.98 -2.92 -27.66
C PRO A 35 0.01 -2.27 -26.69
N THR A 36 -0.04 -0.95 -26.56
CA THR A 36 0.81 -0.11 -25.70
C THR A 36 0.17 0.23 -24.36
N ALA A 37 -1.08 -0.19 -24.08
CA ALA A 37 -1.74 0.09 -22.81
C ALA A 37 -0.94 -0.52 -21.65
N SER A 38 -0.69 0.29 -20.64
CA SER A 38 0.07 -0.14 -19.45
C SER A 38 -0.73 -1.11 -18.57
N THR A 39 -0.01 -1.95 -17.85
CA THR A 39 -0.58 -2.69 -16.73
C THR A 39 -0.54 -1.83 -15.46
N VAL A 40 -1.67 -1.72 -14.78
CA VAL A 40 -1.78 -0.99 -13.51
C VAL A 40 -1.57 -1.96 -12.35
N VAL A 41 -0.57 -1.71 -11.53
CA VAL A 41 -0.24 -2.52 -10.33
C VAL A 41 -0.69 -1.76 -9.09
N LEU A 42 -1.65 -2.34 -8.35
CA LEU A 42 -2.29 -1.75 -7.16
C LEU A 42 -1.67 -2.35 -5.89
N ILE A 43 -1.16 -1.48 -5.00
CA ILE A 43 -0.42 -1.85 -3.79
C ILE A 43 -1.17 -1.30 -2.57
N HIS A 44 -1.70 -2.19 -1.73
CA HIS A 44 -2.53 -1.83 -0.58
C HIS A 44 -1.72 -1.27 0.61
N GLY A 45 -2.42 -0.66 1.56
CA GLY A 45 -1.88 -0.15 2.81
C GLY A 45 -1.72 -1.20 3.92
N PHE A 46 -1.23 -0.78 5.08
CA PHE A 46 -1.10 -1.63 6.26
C PHE A 46 -2.44 -2.20 6.71
N GLY A 47 -2.45 -3.49 7.04
CA GLY A 47 -3.66 -4.18 7.54
C GLY A 47 -4.76 -4.39 6.50
N ALA A 48 -4.51 -3.98 5.25
CA ALA A 48 -5.39 -4.19 4.11
C ALA A 48 -4.94 -5.40 3.26
N CYS A 49 -5.56 -5.57 2.11
CA CYS A 49 -5.28 -6.63 1.14
C CYS A 49 -5.72 -6.21 -0.25
N LYS A 50 -5.47 -7.03 -1.26
CA LYS A 50 -5.87 -6.76 -2.65
C LYS A 50 -7.37 -6.49 -2.81
N GLU A 51 -8.21 -7.10 -1.98
CA GLU A 51 -9.67 -6.89 -1.99
C GLU A 51 -10.08 -5.49 -1.53
N HIS A 52 -9.20 -4.72 -0.90
CA HIS A 52 -9.46 -3.32 -0.58
C HIS A 52 -9.60 -2.44 -1.83
N TRP A 53 -9.12 -2.91 -2.97
CA TRP A 53 -9.32 -2.29 -4.28
C TRP A 53 -10.62 -2.70 -4.97
N ARG A 54 -11.62 -3.16 -4.20
CA ARG A 54 -12.92 -3.72 -4.67
C ARG A 54 -13.71 -2.81 -5.61
N HIS A 55 -13.51 -1.52 -5.53
CA HIS A 55 -14.14 -0.53 -6.41
C HIS A 55 -13.22 -0.07 -7.54
N THR A 56 -11.90 -0.17 -7.37
CA THR A 56 -10.92 0.31 -8.35
C THR A 56 -10.64 -0.72 -9.44
N VAL A 57 -10.44 -2.00 -9.08
CA VAL A 57 -10.19 -3.06 -10.06
C VAL A 57 -11.34 -3.16 -11.10
N PRO A 58 -12.62 -3.21 -10.70
CA PRO A 58 -13.72 -3.23 -11.67
C PRO A 58 -13.80 -1.98 -12.56
N ALA A 59 -13.43 -0.81 -12.03
CA ALA A 59 -13.47 0.43 -12.80
C ALA A 59 -12.37 0.50 -13.87
N LEU A 60 -11.19 -0.06 -13.61
CA LEU A 60 -10.05 0.03 -14.51
C LEU A 60 -9.98 -1.10 -15.54
N LYS A 61 -10.57 -2.28 -15.27
CA LYS A 61 -10.38 -3.51 -16.05
C LYS A 61 -10.78 -3.43 -17.52
N ASP A 62 -11.67 -2.51 -17.87
CA ASP A 62 -12.18 -2.37 -19.24
C ASP A 62 -11.22 -1.55 -20.12
N GLN A 63 -10.28 -0.81 -19.52
CA GLN A 63 -9.30 0.02 -20.23
C GLN A 63 -7.85 -0.44 -19.98
N HIS A 64 -7.57 -1.01 -18.81
CA HIS A 64 -6.23 -1.45 -18.41
C HIS A 64 -6.23 -2.91 -17.94
N ARG A 65 -5.12 -3.57 -18.15
CA ARG A 65 -4.84 -4.78 -17.39
C ARG A 65 -4.50 -4.37 -15.96
N VAL A 66 -5.14 -5.00 -14.97
CA VAL A 66 -4.96 -4.66 -13.56
C VAL A 66 -4.36 -5.84 -12.80
N VAL A 67 -3.34 -5.56 -12.02
CA VAL A 67 -2.76 -6.47 -11.04
C VAL A 67 -2.91 -5.86 -9.66
N ALA A 68 -3.58 -6.55 -8.74
CA ALA A 68 -3.65 -6.16 -7.33
C ALA A 68 -3.05 -7.29 -6.49
N LEU A 69 -2.01 -7.01 -5.69
CA LEU A 69 -1.31 -8.04 -4.94
C LEU A 69 -1.52 -7.90 -3.43
N ASP A 70 -1.43 -9.04 -2.74
CA ASP A 70 -1.27 -9.07 -1.29
C ASP A 70 0.23 -9.03 -0.95
N LEU A 71 0.67 -8.00 -0.25
CA LEU A 71 2.03 -7.93 0.26
C LEU A 71 2.28 -9.07 1.27
N VAL A 72 3.49 -9.64 1.27
CA VAL A 72 3.87 -10.66 2.27
C VAL A 72 3.59 -10.14 3.68
N GLY A 73 2.86 -10.94 4.44
CA GLY A 73 2.35 -10.57 5.77
C GLY A 73 0.86 -10.19 5.79
N PHE A 74 0.23 -9.95 4.63
CA PHE A 74 -1.14 -9.45 4.52
C PHE A 74 -1.98 -10.29 3.57
N GLY A 75 -3.29 -10.04 3.56
CA GLY A 75 -4.23 -10.70 2.67
C GLY A 75 -4.14 -12.22 2.75
N ASN A 76 -4.13 -12.86 1.59
CA ASN A 76 -3.96 -14.30 1.43
C ASN A 76 -2.50 -14.70 1.10
N SER A 77 -1.56 -13.76 1.13
CA SER A 77 -0.14 -14.05 1.00
C SER A 77 0.45 -14.66 2.27
N ALA A 78 1.59 -15.35 2.14
CA ALA A 78 2.32 -15.94 3.25
C ALA A 78 2.61 -14.93 4.37
N LYS A 79 2.57 -15.40 5.62
CA LYS A 79 2.81 -14.60 6.82
C LYS A 79 3.95 -15.22 7.64
N PRO A 80 5.20 -15.16 7.13
CA PRO A 80 6.35 -15.77 7.79
C PRO A 80 6.63 -15.14 9.16
N ALA A 81 7.35 -15.87 10.01
CA ALA A 81 7.84 -15.35 11.28
C ALA A 81 8.67 -14.09 11.03
N SER A 82 8.43 -13.04 11.82
CA SER A 82 9.16 -11.79 11.68
C SER A 82 10.56 -11.87 12.29
N ARG A 83 11.50 -11.21 11.61
CA ARG A 83 12.83 -10.91 12.13
C ARG A 83 13.03 -9.40 12.11
N LEU A 84 13.45 -8.82 13.22
CA LEU A 84 13.79 -7.41 13.27
C LEU A 84 15.26 -7.19 12.84
N LYS A 85 15.58 -6.00 12.32
CA LYS A 85 16.98 -5.63 11.94
C LYS A 85 17.98 -5.86 13.08
N THR A 86 17.52 -5.77 14.34
CA THR A 86 18.35 -5.97 15.55
C THR A 86 18.46 -7.42 16.00
N GLU A 87 17.72 -8.35 15.43
CA GLU A 87 17.71 -9.78 15.76
C GLU A 87 18.60 -10.57 14.79
N LEU A 88 19.92 -10.36 14.85
CA LEU A 88 20.88 -10.90 13.88
C LEU A 88 20.90 -12.44 13.82
N ASN A 89 20.63 -13.11 14.94
CA ASN A 89 20.68 -14.58 15.07
C ASN A 89 19.31 -15.24 14.94
N ARG A 90 18.25 -14.48 14.62
CA ARG A 90 16.91 -15.03 14.43
C ARG A 90 16.63 -15.27 12.97
N GLU A 91 16.18 -16.47 12.65
CA GLU A 91 15.59 -16.75 11.35
C GLU A 91 14.21 -16.09 11.20
N GLY A 92 13.85 -15.70 9.99
CA GLY A 92 12.57 -15.09 9.69
C GLY A 92 12.65 -14.03 8.61
N TRP A 93 11.49 -13.51 8.27
CA TRP A 93 11.31 -12.50 7.25
C TRP A 93 11.54 -11.09 7.81
N LEU A 94 12.31 -10.30 7.11
CA LEU A 94 12.49 -8.87 7.43
C LEU A 94 11.39 -8.07 6.75
N TYR A 95 10.31 -7.81 7.48
CA TYR A 95 9.25 -6.91 7.00
C TYR A 95 9.81 -5.51 6.82
N GLY A 96 9.57 -4.87 5.67
CA GLY A 96 10.08 -3.54 5.38
C GLY A 96 9.79 -3.09 3.96
N ILE A 97 9.99 -1.80 3.70
CA ILE A 97 9.70 -1.19 2.41
C ILE A 97 10.50 -1.86 1.28
N ASP A 98 11.79 -2.10 1.50
CA ASP A 98 12.63 -2.70 0.45
C ASP A 98 12.21 -4.15 0.15
N SER A 99 11.86 -4.96 1.16
CA SER A 99 11.40 -6.33 0.96
C SER A 99 10.08 -6.40 0.18
N TRP A 100 9.14 -5.50 0.49
CA TRP A 100 7.89 -5.42 -0.28
C TRP A 100 8.10 -4.83 -1.67
N ALA A 101 9.04 -3.89 -1.83
CA ALA A 101 9.40 -3.37 -3.16
C ALA A 101 10.04 -4.46 -4.03
N ASP A 102 10.89 -5.34 -3.46
CA ASP A 102 11.43 -6.51 -4.17
C ASP A 102 10.32 -7.45 -4.63
N GLN A 103 9.34 -7.73 -3.76
CA GLN A 103 8.17 -8.53 -4.12
C GLN A 103 7.41 -7.92 -5.31
N VAL A 104 7.15 -6.62 -5.29
CA VAL A 104 6.44 -5.92 -6.38
C VAL A 104 7.26 -5.96 -7.67
N VAL A 105 8.55 -5.68 -7.60
CA VAL A 105 9.45 -5.69 -8.77
C VAL A 105 9.50 -7.08 -9.39
N GLU A 106 9.72 -8.12 -8.60
CA GLU A 106 9.80 -9.49 -9.13
C GLU A 106 8.47 -9.96 -9.71
N LEU A 107 7.33 -9.61 -9.08
CA LEU A 107 6.01 -9.87 -9.66
C LEU A 107 5.87 -9.22 -11.04
N ILE A 108 6.29 -7.94 -11.17
CA ILE A 108 6.24 -7.23 -12.45
C ILE A 108 7.14 -7.91 -13.49
N LEU A 109 8.36 -8.30 -13.11
CA LEU A 109 9.30 -8.92 -14.03
C LEU A 109 8.82 -10.29 -14.54
N GLN A 110 8.07 -11.03 -13.72
CA GLN A 110 7.63 -12.38 -14.05
C GLN A 110 6.22 -12.43 -14.68
N HIS A 111 5.31 -11.52 -14.28
CA HIS A 111 3.89 -11.63 -14.64
C HIS A 111 3.37 -10.46 -15.48
N VAL A 112 4.14 -9.38 -15.63
CA VAL A 112 3.69 -8.19 -16.38
C VAL A 112 4.58 -7.98 -17.60
N SER A 113 3.96 -7.95 -18.78
CA SER A 113 4.60 -7.56 -20.03
C SER A 113 4.21 -6.14 -20.44
N GLY A 114 5.14 -5.40 -21.06
CA GLY A 114 4.90 -4.04 -21.52
C GLY A 114 5.06 -2.96 -20.42
N PRO A 115 4.55 -1.75 -20.65
CA PRO A 115 4.63 -0.64 -19.71
C PRO A 115 3.86 -0.92 -18.42
N VAL A 116 4.28 -0.32 -17.31
CA VAL A 116 3.65 -0.50 -16.01
C VAL A 116 3.44 0.84 -15.31
N GLN A 117 2.29 0.98 -14.66
CA GLN A 117 1.99 2.09 -13.77
C GLN A 117 1.74 1.54 -12.36
N LEU A 118 2.30 2.20 -11.34
CA LEU A 118 2.18 1.77 -9.96
C LEU A 118 1.22 2.67 -9.20
N VAL A 119 0.27 2.10 -8.49
CA VAL A 119 -0.67 2.83 -7.64
C VAL A 119 -0.57 2.29 -6.23
N GLY A 120 -0.30 3.14 -5.25
CA GLY A 120 -0.15 2.72 -3.86
C GLY A 120 -0.91 3.59 -2.87
N ASN A 121 -1.66 2.94 -1.95
CA ASN A 121 -2.31 3.64 -0.84
C ASN A 121 -1.47 3.51 0.44
N SER A 122 -1.37 4.60 1.19
CA SER A 122 -0.69 4.61 2.50
C SER A 122 0.75 4.09 2.41
N ILE A 123 1.13 3.08 3.22
CA ILE A 123 2.46 2.45 3.13
C ILE A 123 2.71 1.83 1.75
N GLY A 124 1.66 1.36 1.05
CA GLY A 124 1.76 0.88 -0.32
C GLY A 124 2.24 1.96 -1.29
N GLY A 125 2.01 3.24 -1.00
CA GLY A 125 2.58 4.36 -1.75
C GLY A 125 4.10 4.44 -1.62
N VAL A 126 4.64 4.24 -0.41
CA VAL A 126 6.10 4.21 -0.20
C VAL A 126 6.72 2.98 -0.87
N VAL A 127 6.02 1.83 -0.83
CA VAL A 127 6.44 0.61 -1.54
C VAL A 127 6.44 0.84 -3.05
N ALA A 128 5.41 1.50 -3.60
CA ALA A 128 5.34 1.85 -5.03
C ALA A 128 6.50 2.74 -5.47
N LEU A 129 6.85 3.75 -4.67
CA LEU A 129 8.02 4.61 -4.93
C LEU A 129 9.32 3.82 -4.92
N ALA A 130 9.51 2.95 -3.92
CA ALA A 130 10.71 2.13 -3.82
C ALA A 130 10.81 1.11 -4.96
N ALA A 131 9.69 0.51 -5.36
CA ALA A 131 9.62 -0.38 -6.51
C ALA A 131 9.94 0.36 -7.82
N ALA A 132 9.38 1.56 -8.02
CA ALA A 132 9.70 2.40 -9.19
C ALA A 132 11.19 2.73 -9.27
N GLN A 133 11.82 3.11 -8.15
CA GLN A 133 13.25 3.37 -8.10
C GLN A 133 14.09 2.13 -8.47
N LYS A 134 13.70 0.94 -7.97
CA LYS A 134 14.36 -0.33 -8.32
C LYS A 134 14.19 -0.65 -9.81
N LEU A 135 13.00 -0.43 -10.37
CA LEU A 135 12.72 -0.61 -11.81
C LEU A 135 13.55 0.36 -12.69
N GLU A 136 13.77 1.60 -12.26
CA GLU A 136 14.70 2.53 -12.94
C GLU A 136 16.12 1.95 -13.01
N HIS A 137 16.62 1.41 -11.90
CA HIS A 137 17.95 0.78 -11.87
C HIS A 137 18.05 -0.49 -12.74
N LEU A 138 16.93 -1.15 -13.02
CA LEU A 138 16.85 -2.30 -13.91
C LEU A 138 16.57 -1.92 -15.37
N GLU A 139 16.64 -0.64 -15.72
CA GLU A 139 16.37 -0.10 -17.05
C GLU A 139 14.97 -0.43 -17.59
N ARG A 140 14.02 -0.65 -16.65
CA ARG A 140 12.61 -0.92 -16.93
C ARG A 140 11.72 0.03 -16.11
N PRO A 141 11.85 1.35 -16.28
CA PRO A 141 11.13 2.32 -15.46
C PRO A 141 9.62 2.16 -15.57
N ALA A 142 8.92 2.38 -14.47
CA ALA A 142 7.49 2.54 -14.51
C ALA A 142 7.14 3.84 -15.26
N THR A 143 6.01 3.85 -15.99
CA THR A 143 5.56 5.03 -16.73
C THR A 143 5.14 6.14 -15.77
N GLN A 144 4.53 5.75 -14.64
CA GLN A 144 4.08 6.67 -13.61
C GLN A 144 3.92 5.95 -12.26
N VAL A 145 4.00 6.71 -11.16
CA VAL A 145 3.51 6.31 -9.84
C VAL A 145 2.37 7.21 -9.42
N VAL A 146 1.26 6.63 -8.95
CA VAL A 146 0.16 7.38 -8.33
C VAL A 146 0.12 7.05 -6.84
N LEU A 147 0.26 8.06 -6.01
CA LEU A 147 0.19 7.96 -4.56
C LEU A 147 -1.21 8.32 -4.09
N ILE A 148 -1.84 7.46 -3.30
CA ILE A 148 -3.11 7.73 -2.65
C ILE A 148 -2.87 7.79 -1.15
N ASP A 149 -2.98 8.97 -0.54
CA ASP A 149 -2.75 9.21 0.90
C ASP A 149 -1.50 8.47 1.42
N CYS A 150 -0.36 8.72 0.75
CA CYS A 150 0.88 8.00 0.99
C CYS A 150 1.40 8.23 2.41
N ALA A 151 1.87 7.17 3.04
CA ALA A 151 2.35 7.21 4.43
C ALA A 151 3.55 8.15 4.59
N GLN A 152 3.40 9.13 5.49
CA GLN A 152 4.43 10.11 5.84
C GLN A 152 5.41 9.58 6.91
N ARG A 153 5.05 8.46 7.55
CA ARG A 153 5.86 7.76 8.55
C ARG A 153 6.37 8.68 9.68
N ASN A 154 5.46 9.49 10.23
CA ASN A 154 5.78 10.46 11.28
C ASN A 154 6.44 9.84 12.53
N LEU A 155 6.31 8.53 12.74
CA LEU A 155 6.94 7.81 13.84
C LEU A 155 8.33 7.22 13.48
N ASP A 156 8.88 7.48 12.31
CA ASP A 156 10.22 7.05 11.95
C ASP A 156 11.30 7.79 12.76
N ASP A 157 12.40 7.12 13.07
CA ASP A 157 13.50 7.71 13.85
C ASP A 157 14.16 8.90 13.12
N LYS A 158 14.16 8.90 11.80
CA LYS A 158 14.67 10.01 10.96
C LYS A 158 13.87 11.30 11.15
N ARG A 159 12.60 11.19 11.60
CA ARG A 159 11.70 12.32 11.88
C ARG A 159 11.56 12.64 13.37
N LEU A 160 12.39 12.03 14.22
CA LEU A 160 12.30 12.20 15.67
C LEU A 160 12.48 13.66 16.11
N SER A 161 13.31 14.44 15.40
CA SER A 161 13.51 15.88 15.67
C SER A 161 12.24 16.73 15.47
N GLU A 162 11.32 16.27 14.62
CA GLU A 162 10.05 16.94 14.32
C GLU A 162 8.98 16.67 15.39
N GLN A 163 9.21 15.70 16.29
CA GLN A 163 8.25 15.27 17.29
C GLN A 163 8.29 16.16 18.56
N PRO A 164 7.14 16.35 19.25
CA PRO A 164 7.10 17.01 20.55
C PRO A 164 8.05 16.36 21.58
N PRO A 165 8.66 17.14 22.50
CA PRO A 165 9.65 16.63 23.47
C PRO A 165 9.20 15.40 24.24
N LEU A 166 7.94 15.35 24.68
CA LEU A 166 7.38 14.22 25.42
C LEU A 166 7.42 12.91 24.61
N ARG A 167 7.09 12.97 23.31
CA ARG A 167 7.15 11.83 22.41
C ARG A 167 8.60 11.40 22.17
N ARG A 168 9.53 12.35 22.04
CA ARG A 168 10.96 12.07 21.88
C ARG A 168 11.52 11.32 23.11
N TRP A 169 11.21 11.77 24.32
CA TRP A 169 11.68 11.14 25.54
C TRP A 169 11.04 9.77 25.80
N GLY A 170 9.77 9.59 25.50
CA GLY A 170 9.06 8.32 25.63
C GLY A 170 9.46 7.27 24.57
N ARG A 171 10.13 7.70 23.49
CA ARG A 171 10.47 6.84 22.35
C ARG A 171 11.28 5.58 22.69
N PRO A 172 12.37 5.63 23.48
CA PRO A 172 13.14 4.44 23.82
C PRO A 172 12.31 3.41 24.58
N LEU A 173 11.46 3.85 25.50
CA LEU A 173 10.57 2.98 26.26
C LEU A 173 9.53 2.32 25.32
N LEU A 174 8.89 3.09 24.45
CA LEU A 174 7.96 2.58 23.46
C LEU A 174 8.62 1.52 22.58
N LYS A 175 9.81 1.81 22.03
CA LYS A 175 10.57 0.85 21.20
C LYS A 175 10.92 -0.42 21.96
N SER A 176 11.36 -0.30 23.22
CA SER A 176 11.63 -1.47 24.07
C SER A 176 10.39 -2.34 24.26
N LEU A 177 9.23 -1.71 24.48
CA LEU A 177 7.97 -2.41 24.71
C LEU A 177 7.46 -3.13 23.45
N VAL A 178 7.42 -2.44 22.30
CA VAL A 178 6.89 -3.04 21.05
C VAL A 178 7.86 -4.08 20.44
N ARG A 179 9.12 -4.11 20.86
CA ARG A 179 10.05 -5.21 20.53
C ARG A 179 9.72 -6.50 21.27
N GLN A 180 8.93 -6.45 22.34
CA GLN A 180 8.49 -7.63 23.06
C GLN A 180 7.34 -8.31 22.32
N ARG A 181 7.57 -9.50 21.77
CA ARG A 181 6.57 -10.25 20.98
C ARG A 181 5.28 -10.55 21.78
N TRP A 182 5.42 -10.88 23.07
CA TRP A 182 4.24 -11.11 23.92
C TRP A 182 3.34 -9.87 23.99
N PHE A 183 3.96 -8.67 24.08
CA PHE A 183 3.22 -7.41 24.14
C PHE A 183 2.50 -7.12 22.81
N THR A 184 3.21 -7.21 21.68
CA THR A 184 2.63 -6.97 20.36
C THR A 184 1.55 -7.98 20.00
N ARG A 185 1.72 -9.24 20.42
CA ARG A 185 0.69 -10.27 20.30
C ARG A 185 -0.57 -9.93 21.10
N LEU A 186 -0.41 -9.45 22.34
CA LEU A 186 -1.53 -9.02 23.17
C LEU A 186 -2.26 -7.84 22.53
N VAL A 187 -1.52 -6.82 22.07
CA VAL A 187 -2.09 -5.66 21.36
C VAL A 187 -2.82 -6.13 20.10
N PHE A 188 -2.18 -6.95 19.26
CA PHE A 188 -2.78 -7.47 18.04
C PHE A 188 -4.12 -8.17 18.31
N ARG A 189 -4.16 -9.08 19.27
CA ARG A 189 -5.39 -9.79 19.65
C ARG A 189 -6.49 -8.85 20.16
N SER A 190 -6.12 -7.75 20.79
CA SER A 190 -7.09 -6.77 21.27
C SER A 190 -7.69 -5.91 20.16
N VAL A 191 -6.95 -5.70 19.06
CA VAL A 191 -7.42 -4.86 17.93
C VAL A 191 -8.09 -5.67 16.82
N VAL A 192 -7.77 -6.96 16.67
CA VAL A 192 -8.37 -7.83 15.65
C VAL A 192 -9.76 -8.31 16.10
N ASN A 193 -10.69 -7.38 16.13
CA ASN A 193 -12.12 -7.66 16.32
C ASN A 193 -12.97 -6.65 15.53
N ARG A 194 -14.17 -7.08 15.12
CA ARG A 194 -15.05 -6.28 14.25
C ARG A 194 -15.35 -4.88 14.79
N GLY A 195 -15.55 -4.75 16.10
CA GLY A 195 -15.89 -3.48 16.73
C GLY A 195 -14.73 -2.47 16.67
N VAL A 196 -13.50 -2.92 16.91
CA VAL A 196 -12.31 -2.06 16.81
C VAL A 196 -12.02 -1.71 15.36
N ILE A 197 -12.07 -2.70 14.44
CA ILE A 197 -11.86 -2.45 13.01
C ILE A 197 -12.86 -1.42 12.50
N ARG A 198 -14.15 -1.56 12.83
CA ARG A 198 -15.17 -0.56 12.46
C ARG A 198 -14.84 0.83 13.00
N LYS A 199 -14.39 0.94 14.25
CA LYS A 199 -13.99 2.24 14.84
C LYS A 199 -12.79 2.86 14.12
N VAL A 200 -11.79 2.06 13.76
CA VAL A 200 -10.63 2.52 13.00
C VAL A 200 -11.05 2.97 11.60
N LEU A 201 -11.92 2.20 10.94
CA LEU A 201 -12.46 2.56 9.62
C LEU A 201 -13.25 3.87 9.67
N LEU A 202 -14.09 4.09 10.68
CA LEU A 202 -14.84 5.35 10.84
C LEU A 202 -13.94 6.56 11.15
N GLN A 203 -12.70 6.35 11.58
CA GLN A 203 -11.70 7.42 11.63
C GLN A 203 -11.05 7.65 10.26
N ALA A 204 -10.71 6.58 9.55
CA ALA A 204 -10.08 6.64 8.24
C ALA A 204 -11.03 7.14 7.14
N TYR A 205 -12.33 6.95 7.33
CA TYR A 205 -13.42 7.31 6.41
C TYR A 205 -14.34 8.34 7.08
N PRO A 206 -13.99 9.62 7.08
CA PRO A 206 -14.75 10.66 7.81
C PRO A 206 -16.20 10.77 7.36
N SER A 207 -16.51 10.46 6.09
CA SER A 207 -17.88 10.43 5.59
C SER A 207 -18.68 9.21 6.07
N GLY A 208 -18.00 8.16 6.55
CA GLY A 208 -18.58 6.85 6.90
C GLY A 208 -19.09 6.03 5.70
N ARG A 209 -18.97 6.55 4.47
CA ARG A 209 -19.41 5.82 3.26
C ARG A 209 -18.57 4.56 3.08
N ASN A 210 -19.21 3.49 2.61
CA ASN A 210 -18.60 2.20 2.31
C ASN A 210 -17.97 1.45 3.52
N VAL A 211 -18.16 1.94 4.75
CA VAL A 211 -17.80 1.19 5.97
C VAL A 211 -18.89 0.14 6.24
N ASP A 212 -18.94 -0.86 5.40
CA ASP A 212 -19.93 -1.94 5.40
C ASP A 212 -19.39 -3.24 6.02
N GLU A 213 -20.23 -4.26 6.14
CA GLU A 213 -19.83 -5.56 6.68
C GLU A 213 -18.84 -6.27 5.74
N GLN A 214 -18.95 -6.06 4.41
CA GLN A 214 -18.04 -6.64 3.45
C GLN A 214 -16.62 -6.12 3.66
N LEU A 215 -16.45 -4.80 3.85
CA LEU A 215 -15.13 -4.21 4.13
C LEU A 215 -14.55 -4.77 5.44
N ILE A 216 -15.37 -4.89 6.48
CA ILE A 216 -14.92 -5.47 7.75
C ILE A 216 -14.47 -6.91 7.55
N ASP A 217 -15.21 -7.73 6.78
CA ASP A 217 -14.83 -9.12 6.49
C ASP A 217 -13.53 -9.20 5.67
N ILE A 218 -13.36 -8.34 4.68
CA ILE A 218 -12.14 -8.23 3.85
C ILE A 218 -10.91 -7.99 4.74
N LEU A 219 -11.01 -7.16 5.75
CA LEU A 219 -9.88 -6.80 6.61
C LEU A 219 -9.64 -7.77 7.76
N ILE A 220 -10.72 -8.28 8.39
CA ILE A 220 -10.57 -9.13 9.58
C ILE A 220 -10.18 -10.56 9.22
N THR A 221 -10.67 -11.10 8.11
CA THR A 221 -10.45 -12.51 7.75
C THR A 221 -8.96 -12.83 7.59
N PRO A 222 -8.17 -12.06 6.83
CA PRO A 222 -6.73 -12.28 6.74
C PRO A 222 -5.99 -12.02 8.06
N ALA A 223 -6.46 -11.07 8.86
CA ALA A 223 -5.85 -10.75 10.16
C ALA A 223 -6.04 -11.88 11.19
N GLN A 224 -7.03 -12.76 11.00
CA GLN A 224 -7.25 -13.93 11.87
C GLN A 224 -6.45 -15.16 11.45
N GLN A 225 -5.76 -15.13 10.33
CA GLN A 225 -4.93 -16.23 9.85
C GLN A 225 -3.64 -16.37 10.67
N ALA A 226 -3.09 -17.58 10.70
CA ALA A 226 -1.82 -17.86 11.34
C ALA A 226 -0.69 -16.98 10.76
N GLY A 227 0.17 -16.44 11.61
CA GLY A 227 1.28 -15.57 11.23
C GLY A 227 0.94 -14.09 11.10
N ALA A 228 -0.35 -13.68 11.08
CA ALA A 228 -0.73 -12.26 10.97
C ALA A 228 -0.17 -11.41 12.13
N GLU A 229 -0.06 -11.99 13.33
CA GLU A 229 0.57 -11.36 14.50
C GLU A 229 2.07 -11.11 14.31
N GLU A 230 2.76 -11.94 13.53
CA GLU A 230 4.17 -11.76 13.20
C GLU A 230 4.36 -10.62 12.18
N ALA A 231 3.50 -10.54 11.17
CA ALA A 231 3.49 -9.41 10.23
C ALA A 231 3.22 -8.08 10.95
N PHE A 232 2.25 -8.07 11.87
CA PHE A 232 1.99 -6.92 12.74
C PHE A 232 3.22 -6.55 13.58
N HIS A 233 3.88 -7.54 14.21
CA HIS A 233 5.10 -7.30 14.98
C HIS A 233 6.20 -6.69 14.12
N GLY A 234 6.44 -7.23 12.93
CA GLY A 234 7.41 -6.68 11.97
C GLY A 234 7.09 -5.24 11.61
N PHE A 235 5.84 -4.95 11.23
CA PHE A 235 5.42 -3.62 10.80
C PHE A 235 5.55 -2.54 11.88
N ILE A 236 5.04 -2.78 13.08
CA ILE A 236 5.10 -1.76 14.16
C ILE A 236 6.52 -1.50 14.67
N ASN A 237 7.49 -2.33 14.30
CA ASN A 237 8.91 -2.16 14.58
C ASN A 237 9.69 -1.49 13.44
N LEU A 238 9.03 -1.00 12.39
CA LEU A 238 9.65 -0.22 11.31
C LEU A 238 9.92 1.21 11.76
N PHE A 239 10.89 1.39 12.65
CA PHE A 239 11.27 2.69 13.19
C PHE A 239 12.37 3.40 12.41
N ASP A 240 13.06 2.70 11.53
CA ASP A 240 14.12 3.22 10.67
C ASP A 240 14.03 2.48 9.34
N ASP A 241 13.25 3.04 8.42
CA ASP A 241 13.04 2.50 7.09
C ASP A 241 12.96 3.63 6.06
N ARG A 242 12.63 3.32 4.81
CA ARG A 242 12.52 4.29 3.72
C ARG A 242 11.41 5.30 3.98
N LEU A 243 11.69 6.54 3.66
CA LEU A 243 10.70 7.63 3.66
C LEU A 243 10.41 8.08 2.23
N ALA A 244 9.15 8.44 1.93
CA ALA A 244 8.78 8.92 0.61
C ALA A 244 9.63 10.10 0.12
N PRO A 245 9.95 11.14 0.94
CA PRO A 245 10.81 12.25 0.51
C PRO A 245 12.22 11.84 0.09
N GLU A 246 12.80 10.78 0.69
CA GLU A 246 14.13 10.27 0.34
C GLU A 246 14.13 9.69 -1.08
N ILE A 247 13.04 9.02 -1.46
CA ILE A 247 12.90 8.41 -2.77
C ILE A 247 12.52 9.47 -3.82
N LEU A 248 11.54 10.32 -3.52
CA LEU A 248 11.07 11.38 -4.41
C LEU A 248 12.20 12.32 -4.85
N GLY A 249 13.19 12.55 -3.96
CA GLY A 249 14.35 13.40 -4.26
C GLY A 249 15.29 12.85 -5.33
N THR A 250 15.24 11.56 -5.63
CA THR A 250 16.14 10.88 -6.58
C THR A 250 15.41 10.18 -7.72
N LEU A 251 14.08 10.03 -7.61
CA LEU A 251 13.25 9.34 -8.59
C LEU A 251 13.09 10.19 -9.86
N SER A 252 13.25 9.57 -11.03
CA SER A 252 12.99 10.18 -12.34
C SER A 252 11.56 9.92 -12.83
N THR A 253 10.98 8.78 -12.45
CA THR A 253 9.61 8.38 -12.79
C THR A 253 8.60 9.44 -12.32
N PRO A 254 7.67 9.89 -13.18
CA PRO A 254 6.65 10.86 -12.82
C PRO A 254 5.75 10.36 -11.69
N VAL A 255 5.42 11.24 -10.76
CA VAL A 255 4.55 10.95 -9.62
C VAL A 255 3.35 11.88 -9.61
N ALA A 256 2.15 11.31 -9.56
CA ALA A 256 0.92 12.02 -9.26
C ALA A 256 0.43 11.66 -7.86
N MET A 257 -0.24 12.58 -7.19
CA MET A 257 -0.78 12.35 -5.85
C MET A 257 -2.28 12.62 -5.83
N ILE A 258 -3.06 11.73 -5.21
CA ILE A 258 -4.47 11.90 -4.85
C ILE A 258 -4.54 11.88 -3.33
N TRP A 259 -5.22 12.86 -2.72
CA TRP A 259 -5.19 13.01 -1.27
C TRP A 259 -6.51 13.44 -0.68
N GLY A 260 -6.98 12.73 0.35
CA GLY A 260 -8.12 13.14 1.16
C GLY A 260 -7.75 14.27 2.11
N GLU A 261 -8.43 15.42 2.00
CA GLU A 261 -8.15 16.58 2.87
C GLU A 261 -8.53 16.33 4.34
N GLN A 262 -9.37 15.33 4.59
CA GLN A 262 -9.79 14.94 5.93
C GLN A 262 -9.04 13.71 6.47
N ASP A 263 -7.90 13.34 5.86
CA ASP A 263 -7.07 12.25 6.36
C ASP A 263 -6.56 12.56 7.77
N PRO A 264 -6.95 11.76 8.80
CA PRO A 264 -6.58 12.01 10.17
C PRO A 264 -5.14 11.59 10.50
N TRP A 265 -4.51 10.82 9.63
CA TRP A 265 -3.19 10.21 9.87
C TRP A 265 -2.08 10.81 9.05
N GLU A 266 -2.37 11.16 7.80
CA GLU A 266 -1.41 11.68 6.83
C GLU A 266 -1.84 13.06 6.34
N PRO A 267 -1.58 14.13 7.10
CA PRO A 267 -2.04 15.49 6.77
C PRO A 267 -1.59 15.94 5.39
N ILE A 268 -2.51 16.50 4.59
CA ILE A 268 -2.26 16.97 3.23
C ILE A 268 -1.14 18.01 3.14
N ALA A 269 -0.92 18.78 4.21
CA ALA A 269 0.15 19.79 4.26
C ALA A 269 1.55 19.22 3.99
N GLU A 270 1.78 17.95 4.29
CA GLU A 270 3.04 17.27 3.96
C GLU A 270 3.09 16.93 2.47
N ALA A 271 2.00 16.44 1.87
CA ALA A 271 1.91 16.18 0.44
C ALA A 271 2.11 17.47 -0.38
N GLU A 272 1.61 18.60 0.12
CA GLU A 272 1.87 19.93 -0.48
C GLU A 272 3.36 20.25 -0.51
N ARG A 273 4.10 19.91 0.53
CA ARG A 273 5.56 20.10 0.57
C ARG A 273 6.29 19.18 -0.41
N TRP A 274 5.72 18.01 -0.71
CA TRP A 274 6.34 17.08 -1.67
C TRP A 274 6.27 17.57 -3.12
N GLN A 275 5.40 18.53 -3.44
CA GLN A 275 5.37 19.18 -4.76
C GLN A 275 6.68 19.89 -5.13
N ARG A 276 7.59 20.12 -4.18
CA ARG A 276 8.94 20.64 -4.44
C ARG A 276 9.84 19.67 -5.18
N PHE A 277 9.56 18.37 -5.17
CA PHE A 277 10.35 17.36 -5.87
C PHE A 277 10.02 17.36 -7.36
N SER A 278 11.03 17.32 -8.21
CA SER A 278 10.88 17.34 -9.68
C SER A 278 10.10 16.14 -10.22
N SER A 279 10.14 15.00 -9.53
CA SER A 279 9.35 13.82 -9.84
C SER A 279 7.85 14.04 -9.66
N VAL A 280 7.44 14.89 -8.71
CA VAL A 280 6.00 15.14 -8.42
C VAL A 280 5.43 16.10 -9.45
N LYS A 281 4.43 15.63 -10.21
CA LYS A 281 3.80 16.38 -11.31
C LYS A 281 2.48 17.02 -10.92
N SER A 282 1.70 16.38 -10.02
CA SER A 282 0.40 16.89 -9.60
C SER A 282 0.01 16.44 -8.20
N LEU A 283 -0.85 17.23 -7.55
CA LEU A 283 -1.56 16.88 -6.32
C LEU A 283 -3.04 17.17 -6.51
N HIS A 284 -3.86 16.12 -6.43
CA HIS A 284 -5.31 16.19 -6.55
C HIS A 284 -5.93 16.01 -5.17
N ARG A 285 -6.70 17.01 -4.75
CA ARG A 285 -7.31 17.07 -3.42
C ARG A 285 -8.75 16.58 -3.47
N LEU A 286 -9.14 15.80 -2.48
CA LEU A 286 -10.49 15.30 -2.27
C LEU A 286 -11.05 15.88 -0.97
N PRO A 287 -11.83 16.96 -1.00
CA PRO A 287 -12.22 17.73 0.19
C PRO A 287 -13.01 16.93 1.24
N ASN A 288 -13.72 15.89 0.81
CA ASN A 288 -14.64 15.12 1.67
C ASN A 288 -14.19 13.67 1.88
N ALA A 289 -12.93 13.36 1.65
CA ALA A 289 -12.38 12.02 1.82
C ALA A 289 -11.26 11.99 2.85
N GLY A 290 -11.07 10.83 3.48
CA GLY A 290 -10.03 10.57 4.45
C GLY A 290 -8.90 9.71 3.88
N HIS A 291 -8.38 8.78 4.69
CA HIS A 291 -7.17 8.01 4.42
C HIS A 291 -7.28 6.96 3.32
N CYS A 292 -8.48 6.47 3.05
CA CYS A 292 -8.70 5.45 2.02
C CYS A 292 -9.72 5.92 0.98
N PRO A 293 -9.45 7.04 0.26
CA PRO A 293 -10.43 7.66 -0.61
C PRO A 293 -10.82 6.75 -1.78
N HIS A 294 -9.95 5.83 -2.19
CA HIS A 294 -10.22 4.85 -3.26
C HIS A 294 -11.37 3.88 -2.93
N ASP A 295 -11.67 3.69 -1.65
CA ASP A 295 -12.81 2.90 -1.19
C ASP A 295 -13.92 3.78 -0.57
N GLU A 296 -13.59 4.93 0.03
CA GLU A 296 -14.56 5.86 0.61
C GLU A 296 -15.33 6.66 -0.45
N ASP A 297 -14.65 7.17 -1.47
CA ASP A 297 -15.22 7.92 -2.60
C ASP A 297 -14.69 7.38 -3.94
N PRO A 298 -15.04 6.12 -4.28
CA PRO A 298 -14.47 5.44 -5.42
C PRO A 298 -14.74 6.15 -6.74
N THR A 299 -15.87 6.82 -6.87
CA THR A 299 -16.18 7.56 -8.11
C THR A 299 -15.18 8.68 -8.35
N ALA A 300 -14.97 9.55 -7.35
CA ALA A 300 -14.05 10.67 -7.49
C ALA A 300 -12.59 10.20 -7.71
N VAL A 301 -12.18 9.12 -7.02
CA VAL A 301 -10.83 8.57 -7.18
C VAL A 301 -10.65 7.88 -8.51
N ASN A 302 -11.58 7.01 -8.92
CA ASN A 302 -11.44 6.25 -10.16
C ASN A 302 -11.47 7.15 -11.39
N ASP A 303 -12.35 8.17 -11.42
CA ASP A 303 -12.40 9.16 -12.50
C ASP A 303 -11.05 9.90 -12.63
N ARG A 304 -10.47 10.31 -11.50
CA ARG A 304 -9.18 10.98 -11.50
C ARG A 304 -8.05 10.02 -11.86
N LEU A 305 -8.08 8.80 -11.35
CA LEU A 305 -7.07 7.79 -11.62
C LEU A 305 -7.06 7.43 -13.10
N MET A 306 -8.19 7.19 -13.72
CA MET A 306 -8.29 6.93 -15.18
C MET A 306 -7.65 8.06 -15.99
N GLN A 307 -7.99 9.33 -15.69
CA GLN A 307 -7.38 10.48 -16.37
C GLN A 307 -5.86 10.51 -16.26
N LEU A 308 -5.32 10.18 -15.08
CA LEU A 308 -3.88 10.16 -14.83
C LEU A 308 -3.19 9.02 -15.59
N LEU A 309 -3.82 7.83 -15.60
CA LEU A 309 -3.30 6.64 -16.27
C LEU A 309 -3.27 6.84 -17.78
N GLU A 310 -4.36 7.35 -18.37
CA GLU A 310 -4.43 7.66 -19.81
C GLU A 310 -3.42 8.72 -20.24
N ALA A 311 -3.26 9.79 -19.44
CA ALA A 311 -2.28 10.83 -19.72
C ALA A 311 -0.83 10.31 -19.71
N ALA A 312 -0.52 9.32 -18.86
CA ALA A 312 0.79 8.71 -18.80
C ALA A 312 1.05 7.71 -19.94
N ASP A 313 0.00 7.05 -20.45
CA ASP A 313 0.09 6.17 -21.64
C ASP A 313 0.24 6.96 -22.95
N HIS A 314 -0.23 8.22 -22.97
CA HIS A 314 -0.18 9.12 -24.11
C HIS A 314 0.48 10.45 -23.75
N PRO A 315 1.79 10.47 -23.41
CA PRO A 315 2.44 11.72 -23.06
C PRO A 315 2.35 12.69 -24.25
N SER A 316 1.76 13.86 -24.00
CA SER A 316 1.70 14.93 -25.00
C SER A 316 3.13 15.31 -25.37
N CYS A 317 3.46 15.27 -26.67
CA CYS A 317 4.75 15.68 -27.23
C CYS A 317 5.07 17.16 -26.94
#